data_bb8424a2b3026f910d5348d7dbdec726
#
_entry.id   bb8424a2b3026f910d5348d7dbdec726
#
_cell.length_a   1.000
_cell.length_b   1.000
_cell.length_c   1.000
_cell.angle_alpha   90.00
_cell.angle_beta   90.00
_cell.angle_gamma   90.00
#
_symmetry.space_group_name_H-M   'P 1'
#
loop_
_entity.id
_entity.type
_entity.pdbx_description
1 polymer ?
#
loop_
_entity_poly.entity_id
_entity_poly.type
_entity_poly.pdbx_seq_one_letter_code
_entity_poly.pdbx_strand_id
1 'polypeptide(L)'
;CRWQKAIADRVMKDRGNFPGQYITQLRDDLGKPNSISVSRFLWSGINNHAGRAFAAVHLYDYLSGLDLPTGKRIVICGHSHGGNVLALLTNLLAANLGGVEEFLDAVGAYASTFDVNWKNRVRRVLDGPQLAKEYPLDMVTFGMPIRYGFETTGYAKLMHFVNHRPGKLRAAYRVAGPI
;
A
#
# COMPACT_ATOMS: atom_id res chain seq x y z
N CYS A 1 3.25 -4.73 -17.77
CA CYS A 1 3.81 -4.34 -16.44
C CYS A 1 4.67 -5.39 -15.74
N ARG A 2 4.46 -6.71 -15.96
CA ARG A 2 5.30 -7.75 -15.29
C ARG A 2 6.76 -7.72 -15.72
N TRP A 3 7.05 -7.51 -17.01
CA TRP A 3 8.42 -7.47 -17.53
C TRP A 3 9.21 -6.23 -17.09
N GLN A 4 8.55 -5.06 -17.01
CA GLN A 4 9.17 -3.83 -16.51
C GLN A 4 9.60 -3.99 -15.05
N LYS A 5 8.75 -4.63 -14.23
CA LYS A 5 9.12 -4.95 -12.87
C LYS A 5 10.27 -5.94 -12.79
N ALA A 6 10.30 -6.96 -13.64
CA ALA A 6 11.40 -7.92 -13.68
C ALA A 6 12.74 -7.24 -14.03
N ILE A 7 12.74 -6.25 -14.94
CA ILE A 7 13.92 -5.45 -15.26
C ILE A 7 14.31 -4.56 -14.07
N ALA A 8 13.34 -3.86 -13.47
CA ALA A 8 13.60 -3.03 -12.30
C ALA A 8 14.14 -3.85 -11.13
N ASP A 9 13.57 -5.03 -10.86
CA ASP A 9 14.04 -5.94 -9.81
C ASP A 9 15.46 -6.45 -10.11
N ARG A 10 15.81 -6.68 -11.38
CA ARG A 10 17.15 -7.09 -11.79
C ARG A 10 18.21 -5.99 -11.63
N VAL A 11 17.82 -4.73 -11.88
CA VAL A 11 18.71 -3.55 -11.77
C VAL A 11 18.87 -3.12 -10.31
N MET A 12 17.77 -3.07 -9.57
CA MET A 12 17.76 -2.65 -8.17
C MET A 12 18.22 -3.74 -7.22
N LYS A 13 18.35 -5.00 -7.71
CA LYS A 13 18.59 -6.19 -6.88
C LYS A 13 17.58 -6.21 -5.72
N ASP A 14 17.94 -6.79 -4.59
CA ASP A 14 17.06 -6.92 -3.43
C ASP A 14 16.92 -5.62 -2.59
N ARG A 15 17.40 -4.50 -3.10
CA ARG A 15 17.36 -3.24 -2.35
C ARG A 15 15.95 -2.64 -2.36
N GLY A 16 15.29 -2.75 -1.22
CA GLY A 16 14.02 -2.08 -0.97
C GLY A 16 12.77 -2.76 -1.50
N ASN A 17 12.87 -3.97 -2.02
CA ASN A 17 11.74 -4.81 -2.40
C ASN A 17 11.53 -5.93 -1.38
N PHE A 18 10.33 -6.53 -1.40
CA PHE A 18 10.07 -7.81 -0.75
C PHE A 18 10.22 -8.92 -1.80
N PRO A 19 11.42 -9.46 -2.05
CA PRO A 19 11.63 -10.51 -3.05
C PRO A 19 10.96 -11.82 -2.60
N GLY A 20 10.80 -12.76 -3.55
CA GLY A 20 10.18 -14.04 -3.24
C GLY A 20 10.90 -14.80 -2.12
N GLN A 21 12.24 -14.73 -2.10
CA GLN A 21 13.06 -15.34 -1.05
C GLN A 21 12.76 -14.75 0.33
N TYR A 22 12.58 -13.43 0.44
CA TYR A 22 12.18 -12.77 1.69
C TYR A 22 10.82 -13.28 2.18
N ILE A 23 9.86 -13.44 1.27
CA ILE A 23 8.52 -13.97 1.63
C ILE A 23 8.62 -15.40 2.14
N THR A 24 9.47 -16.23 1.54
CA THR A 24 9.72 -17.60 2.00
C THR A 24 10.34 -17.57 3.39
N GLN A 25 11.42 -16.80 3.57
CA GLN A 25 12.11 -16.68 4.86
C GLN A 25 11.16 -16.16 5.95
N LEU A 26 10.39 -15.11 5.66
CA LEU A 26 9.41 -14.56 6.62
C LEU A 26 8.37 -15.61 7.03
N ARG A 27 7.90 -16.43 6.08
CA ARG A 27 6.97 -17.52 6.37
C ARG A 27 7.59 -18.57 7.29
N ASP A 28 8.83 -18.93 7.03
CA ASP A 28 9.58 -19.91 7.81
C ASP A 28 9.85 -19.37 9.22
N ASP A 29 10.27 -18.11 9.35
CA ASP A 29 10.55 -17.44 10.63
C ASP A 29 9.29 -17.28 11.50
N LEU A 30 8.13 -17.11 10.89
CA LEU A 30 6.84 -17.04 11.60
C LEU A 30 6.38 -18.42 12.14
N GLY A 31 7.03 -19.51 11.74
CA GLY A 31 7.06 -20.79 12.46
C GLY A 31 5.77 -21.59 12.57
N LYS A 32 4.66 -21.20 11.86
CA LYS A 32 3.40 -21.97 11.88
C LYS A 32 2.71 -21.89 10.52
N PRO A 33 2.97 -22.83 9.61
CA PRO A 33 2.46 -22.78 8.24
C PRO A 33 0.93 -22.75 8.14
N ASN A 34 0.20 -23.21 9.15
CA ASN A 34 -1.26 -23.34 9.10
C ASN A 34 -2.05 -22.15 9.69
N SER A 35 -1.38 -21.18 10.35
CA SER A 35 -2.06 -20.05 11.00
C SER A 35 -1.81 -18.70 10.30
N ILE A 36 -0.73 -18.59 9.53
CA ILE A 36 -0.31 -17.34 8.89
C ILE A 36 -0.11 -17.58 7.40
N SER A 37 -0.84 -16.84 6.58
CA SER A 37 -0.64 -16.79 5.13
C SER A 37 0.12 -15.52 4.78
N VAL A 38 1.22 -15.66 4.04
CA VAL A 38 2.05 -14.54 3.58
C VAL A 38 1.96 -14.48 2.07
N SER A 39 1.55 -13.34 1.54
CA SER A 39 1.47 -13.07 0.11
C SER A 39 2.12 -11.75 -0.26
N ARG A 40 2.47 -11.60 -1.52
CA ARG A 40 3.08 -10.39 -2.06
C ARG A 40 2.12 -9.70 -3.02
N PHE A 41 1.74 -8.47 -2.70
CA PHE A 41 1.03 -7.62 -3.63
C PHE A 41 2.03 -6.98 -4.61
N LEU A 42 1.84 -7.20 -5.90
CA LEU A 42 2.70 -6.69 -6.96
C LEU A 42 2.05 -5.51 -7.66
N TRP A 43 2.75 -4.39 -7.67
CA TRP A 43 2.36 -3.19 -8.40
C TRP A 43 3.53 -2.68 -9.25
N SER A 44 3.32 -1.66 -10.08
CA SER A 44 4.33 -1.17 -11.03
C SER A 44 5.61 -0.64 -10.37
N GLY A 45 5.52 -0.16 -9.12
CA GLY A 45 6.63 0.51 -8.45
C GLY A 45 6.95 1.90 -9.03
N ILE A 46 6.15 2.40 -9.97
CA ILE A 46 6.39 3.69 -10.62
C ILE A 46 6.27 4.83 -9.60
N ASN A 47 7.32 5.68 -9.55
CA ASN A 47 7.39 6.81 -8.63
C ASN A 47 6.66 8.04 -9.16
N ASN A 48 5.36 7.92 -9.41
CA ASN A 48 4.48 9.05 -9.70
C ASN A 48 3.13 8.92 -8.97
N HIS A 49 2.35 9.99 -8.96
CA HIS A 49 1.07 10.03 -8.25
C HIS A 49 0.07 9.04 -8.85
N ALA A 50 -0.09 8.99 -10.16
CA ALA A 50 -1.04 8.12 -10.85
C ALA A 50 -0.75 6.64 -10.60
N GLY A 51 0.52 6.23 -10.67
CA GLY A 51 0.91 4.84 -10.41
C GLY A 51 0.65 4.40 -8.97
N ARG A 52 0.87 5.27 -7.98
CA ARG A 52 0.55 4.99 -6.58
C ARG A 52 -0.95 4.94 -6.33
N ALA A 53 -1.70 5.89 -6.90
CA ALA A 53 -3.15 5.93 -6.80
C ALA A 53 -3.80 4.69 -7.42
N PHE A 54 -3.37 4.32 -8.63
CA PHE A 54 -3.78 3.07 -9.27
C PHE A 54 -3.45 1.84 -8.42
N ALA A 55 -2.26 1.80 -7.82
CA ALA A 55 -1.87 0.71 -6.93
C ALA A 55 -2.74 0.64 -5.67
N ALA A 56 -3.17 1.78 -5.10
CA ALA A 56 -4.05 1.81 -3.93
C ALA A 56 -5.44 1.23 -4.24
N VAL A 57 -6.03 1.58 -5.40
CA VAL A 57 -7.31 1.01 -5.86
C VAL A 57 -7.19 -0.49 -6.12
N HIS A 58 -6.09 -0.92 -6.74
CA HIS A 58 -5.83 -2.35 -6.95
C HIS A 58 -5.62 -3.11 -5.65
N LEU A 59 -4.95 -2.50 -4.67
CA LEU A 59 -4.76 -3.11 -3.35
C LEU A 59 -6.09 -3.23 -2.62
N TYR A 60 -6.92 -2.18 -2.67
CA TYR A 60 -8.28 -2.24 -2.12
C TYR A 60 -9.08 -3.40 -2.73
N ASP A 61 -9.10 -3.48 -4.07
CA ASP A 61 -9.78 -4.54 -4.81
C ASP A 61 -9.27 -5.95 -4.47
N TYR A 62 -7.94 -6.10 -4.37
CA TYR A 62 -7.31 -7.35 -3.95
C TYR A 62 -7.75 -7.76 -2.53
N LEU A 63 -7.72 -6.84 -1.59
CA LEU A 63 -8.10 -7.10 -0.20
C LEU A 63 -9.59 -7.42 -0.06
N SER A 64 -10.45 -6.72 -0.81
CA SER A 64 -11.90 -6.97 -0.83
C SER A 64 -12.28 -8.32 -1.44
N GLY A 65 -11.39 -8.91 -2.23
CA GLY A 65 -11.57 -10.24 -2.81
C GLY A 65 -11.01 -11.39 -1.96
N LEU A 66 -10.45 -11.08 -0.77
CA LEU A 66 -9.95 -12.13 0.13
C LEU A 66 -11.12 -12.83 0.83
N ASP A 67 -11.15 -14.15 0.73
CA ASP A 67 -12.05 -15.01 1.50
C ASP A 67 -11.28 -15.56 2.71
N LEU A 68 -11.38 -14.86 3.84
CA LEU A 68 -10.68 -15.22 5.07
C LEU A 68 -11.70 -15.67 6.14
N PRO A 69 -11.35 -16.62 7.02
CA PRO A 69 -12.17 -16.96 8.15
C PRO A 69 -12.44 -15.75 9.04
N THR A 70 -13.65 -15.68 9.61
CA THR A 70 -14.06 -14.62 10.53
C THR A 70 -13.04 -14.43 11.66
N GLY A 71 -12.75 -13.18 12.01
CA GLY A 71 -11.82 -12.81 13.07
C GLY A 71 -10.34 -12.86 12.68
N LYS A 72 -10.02 -13.18 11.43
CA LYS A 72 -8.64 -13.06 10.94
C LYS A 72 -8.23 -11.59 10.82
N ARG A 73 -6.97 -11.33 11.15
CA ARG A 73 -6.33 -10.02 11.04
C ARG A 73 -5.46 -9.95 9.79
N ILE A 74 -5.52 -8.85 9.09
CA ILE A 74 -4.66 -8.58 7.93
C ILE A 74 -3.56 -7.62 8.35
N VAL A 75 -2.29 -7.99 8.15
CA VAL A 75 -1.14 -7.11 8.33
C VAL A 75 -0.58 -6.75 6.95
N ILE A 76 -0.54 -5.46 6.65
CA ILE A 76 -0.07 -4.96 5.37
C ILE A 76 1.24 -4.21 5.57
N CYS A 77 2.31 -4.68 4.93
CA CYS A 77 3.63 -4.08 5.02
C CYS A 77 3.97 -3.32 3.74
N GLY A 78 4.36 -2.04 3.87
CA GLY A 78 4.80 -1.19 2.78
C GLY A 78 6.21 -0.64 2.99
N HIS A 79 7.11 -0.87 2.03
CA HIS A 79 8.46 -0.28 2.05
C HIS A 79 8.54 0.91 1.10
N SER A 80 9.22 2.00 1.52
CA SER A 80 9.47 3.18 0.69
C SER A 80 8.17 3.70 0.04
N HIS A 81 8.08 3.77 -1.28
CA HIS A 81 6.86 4.21 -1.98
C HIS A 81 5.65 3.31 -1.76
N GLY A 82 5.83 2.05 -1.34
CA GLY A 82 4.75 1.18 -0.93
C GLY A 82 4.00 1.71 0.30
N GLY A 83 4.68 2.38 1.23
CA GLY A 83 4.03 3.08 2.34
C GLY A 83 3.08 4.18 1.87
N ASN A 84 3.42 4.90 0.78
CA ASN A 84 2.53 5.90 0.20
C ASN A 84 1.28 5.29 -0.47
N VAL A 85 1.38 4.05 -0.97
CA VAL A 85 0.20 3.31 -1.44
C VAL A 85 -0.72 2.99 -0.26
N LEU A 86 -0.15 2.63 0.92
CA LEU A 86 -0.94 2.42 2.13
C LEU A 86 -1.62 3.70 2.63
N ALA A 87 -0.94 4.86 2.57
CA ALA A 87 -1.57 6.13 2.90
C ALA A 87 -2.80 6.40 2.00
N LEU A 88 -2.67 6.23 0.69
CA LEU A 88 -3.80 6.36 -0.23
C LEU A 88 -4.90 5.31 0.03
N LEU A 89 -4.52 4.08 0.39
CA LEU A 89 -5.49 3.06 0.78
C LEU A 89 -6.31 3.50 2.00
N THR A 90 -5.70 4.15 3.02
CA THR A 90 -6.47 4.63 4.18
C THR A 90 -7.51 5.68 3.79
N ASN A 91 -7.21 6.53 2.82
CA ASN A 91 -8.16 7.51 2.30
C ASN A 91 -9.37 6.82 1.61
N LEU A 92 -9.13 5.73 0.89
CA LEU A 92 -10.20 4.92 0.29
C LEU A 92 -11.05 4.18 1.35
N LEU A 93 -10.42 3.73 2.44
CA LEU A 93 -11.09 3.02 3.53
C LEU A 93 -11.91 3.94 4.44
N ALA A 94 -11.54 5.20 4.56
CA ALA A 94 -12.23 6.17 5.42
C ALA A 94 -13.60 6.62 4.88
N ALA A 95 -13.91 6.30 3.62
CA ALA A 95 -15.23 6.51 2.99
C ALA A 95 -15.75 7.95 3.00
N ASN A 96 -14.89 8.95 2.85
CA ASN A 96 -15.33 10.30 2.48
C ASN A 96 -15.71 10.31 0.98
N LEU A 97 -16.96 9.96 0.68
CA LEU A 97 -17.42 9.63 -0.68
C LEU A 97 -17.09 10.72 -1.72
N GLY A 98 -17.28 12.00 -1.41
CA GLY A 98 -17.03 13.07 -2.37
C GLY A 98 -15.58 13.13 -2.85
N GLY A 99 -14.63 13.09 -1.93
CA GLY A 99 -13.19 13.08 -2.28
C GLY A 99 -12.75 11.78 -2.95
N VAL A 100 -13.41 10.66 -2.64
CA VAL A 100 -13.11 9.36 -3.27
C VAL A 100 -13.56 9.34 -4.73
N GLU A 101 -14.72 9.89 -5.06
CA GLU A 101 -15.19 9.95 -6.45
C GLU A 101 -14.24 10.78 -7.33
N GLU A 102 -13.88 11.99 -6.90
CA GLU A 102 -12.91 12.84 -7.62
C GLU A 102 -11.54 12.14 -7.79
N PHE A 103 -11.09 11.45 -6.75
CA PHE A 103 -9.86 10.67 -6.82
C PHE A 103 -9.96 9.54 -7.86
N LEU A 104 -11.06 8.80 -7.86
CA LEU A 104 -11.27 7.67 -8.79
C LEU A 104 -11.39 8.13 -10.23
N ASP A 105 -12.03 9.29 -10.48
CA ASP A 105 -12.13 9.90 -11.80
C ASP A 105 -10.76 10.34 -12.33
N ALA A 106 -9.97 11.00 -11.48
CA ALA A 106 -8.62 11.41 -11.84
C ALA A 106 -7.70 10.20 -12.14
N VAL A 107 -7.81 9.12 -11.37
CA VAL A 107 -7.09 7.87 -11.63
C VAL A 107 -7.63 7.18 -12.87
N GLY A 108 -8.93 7.25 -13.11
CA GLY A 108 -9.62 6.66 -14.26
C GLY A 108 -9.11 7.15 -15.60
N ALA A 109 -8.76 8.42 -15.70
CA ALA A 109 -8.15 9.01 -16.89
C ALA A 109 -6.82 8.30 -17.27
N TYR A 110 -6.09 7.82 -16.27
CA TYR A 110 -4.85 7.05 -16.46
C TYR A 110 -5.12 5.55 -16.61
N ALA A 111 -6.00 4.99 -15.78
CA ALA A 111 -6.21 3.55 -15.63
C ALA A 111 -7.03 2.94 -16.77
N SER A 112 -8.04 3.66 -17.28
CA SER A 112 -8.99 3.14 -18.28
C SER A 112 -8.34 2.73 -19.61
N THR A 113 -7.14 3.22 -19.89
CA THR A 113 -6.42 2.90 -21.13
C THR A 113 -5.80 1.49 -21.11
N PHE A 114 -5.63 0.86 -19.96
CA PHE A 114 -4.95 -0.43 -19.83
C PHE A 114 -5.56 -1.40 -18.80
N ASP A 115 -6.52 -0.96 -17.98
CA ASP A 115 -7.24 -1.83 -17.05
C ASP A 115 -8.71 -1.99 -17.47
N VAL A 116 -8.99 -3.08 -18.16
CA VAL A 116 -10.35 -3.43 -18.63
C VAL A 116 -11.35 -3.61 -17.49
N ASN A 117 -10.86 -3.87 -16.27
CA ASN A 117 -11.68 -4.07 -15.08
C ASN A 117 -11.85 -2.81 -14.23
N TRP A 118 -11.32 -1.66 -14.68
CA TRP A 118 -11.32 -0.42 -13.91
C TRP A 118 -12.69 -0.05 -13.34
N LYS A 119 -13.73 -0.09 -14.17
CA LYS A 119 -15.10 0.22 -13.73
C LYS A 119 -15.61 -0.66 -12.59
N ASN A 120 -15.27 -1.95 -12.61
CA ASN A 120 -15.65 -2.87 -11.55
C ASN A 120 -14.90 -2.60 -10.25
N ARG A 121 -13.63 -2.17 -10.33
CA ARG A 121 -12.85 -1.76 -9.16
C ARG A 121 -13.39 -0.50 -8.53
N VAL A 122 -13.70 0.52 -9.35
CA VAL A 122 -14.34 1.75 -8.90
C VAL A 122 -15.63 1.44 -8.14
N ARG A 123 -16.49 0.59 -8.71
CA ARG A 123 -17.73 0.21 -8.06
C ARG A 123 -17.48 -0.41 -6.68
N ARG A 124 -16.54 -1.35 -6.56
CA ARG A 124 -16.22 -1.97 -5.26
C ARG A 124 -15.71 -0.97 -4.23
N VAL A 125 -14.94 0.04 -4.65
CA VAL A 125 -14.51 1.10 -3.72
C VAL A 125 -15.70 1.94 -3.27
N LEU A 126 -16.61 2.30 -4.19
CA LEU A 126 -17.79 3.13 -3.90
C LEU A 126 -18.87 2.39 -3.11
N ASP A 127 -19.00 1.08 -3.28
CA ASP A 127 -19.93 0.25 -2.50
C ASP A 127 -19.58 0.22 -1.00
N GLY A 128 -18.46 0.81 -0.66
CA GLY A 128 -18.06 1.16 0.70
C GLY A 128 -17.13 0.17 1.38
N PRO A 129 -16.62 0.52 2.56
CA PRO A 129 -15.54 -0.17 3.25
C PRO A 129 -16.04 -1.43 3.99
N GLN A 130 -16.54 -2.42 3.27
CA GLN A 130 -16.85 -3.75 3.83
C GLN A 130 -15.59 -4.34 4.47
N LEU A 131 -14.46 -4.20 3.80
CA LEU A 131 -13.18 -4.75 4.20
C LEU A 131 -12.76 -4.38 5.64
N ALA A 132 -12.85 -3.11 6.01
CA ALA A 132 -12.45 -2.65 7.35
C ALA A 132 -13.43 -3.09 8.45
N LYS A 133 -14.67 -3.43 8.08
CA LYS A 133 -15.68 -3.97 9.00
C LYS A 133 -15.50 -5.48 9.21
N GLU A 134 -15.05 -6.18 8.19
CA GLU A 134 -14.90 -7.64 8.24
C GLU A 134 -13.59 -8.07 8.87
N TYR A 135 -12.48 -7.35 8.59
CA TYR A 135 -11.15 -7.73 9.03
C TYR A 135 -10.41 -6.55 9.66
N PRO A 136 -9.88 -6.70 10.89
CA PRO A 136 -8.96 -5.71 11.45
C PRO A 136 -7.70 -5.59 10.56
N LEU A 137 -7.44 -4.38 10.07
CA LEU A 137 -6.27 -4.07 9.25
C LEU A 137 -5.18 -3.43 10.09
N ASP A 138 -4.00 -4.01 10.11
CA ASP A 138 -2.79 -3.39 10.66
C ASP A 138 -1.88 -2.96 9.51
N MET A 139 -1.40 -1.73 9.54
CA MET A 139 -0.51 -1.20 8.51
C MET A 139 0.87 -0.92 9.09
N VAL A 140 1.89 -1.38 8.39
CA VAL A 140 3.29 -1.20 8.80
C VAL A 140 4.06 -0.61 7.63
N THR A 141 4.77 0.50 7.87
CA THR A 141 5.62 1.11 6.84
C THR A 141 7.08 1.13 7.25
N PHE A 142 7.96 0.93 6.29
CA PHE A 142 9.41 0.93 6.48
C PHE A 142 10.05 1.97 5.57
N GLY A 143 10.74 2.96 6.15
CA GLY A 143 11.52 3.97 5.41
C GLY A 143 10.69 4.73 4.37
N MET A 144 9.43 5.00 4.67
CA MET A 144 8.51 5.69 3.79
C MET A 144 8.84 7.19 3.71
N PRO A 145 9.03 7.78 2.52
CA PRO A 145 9.03 9.23 2.37
C PRO A 145 7.58 9.72 2.44
N ILE A 146 7.27 10.60 3.38
CA ILE A 146 5.90 11.11 3.57
C ILE A 146 5.51 12.00 2.38
N ARG A 147 4.47 11.59 1.64
CA ARG A 147 3.91 12.33 0.50
C ARG A 147 2.40 12.50 0.59
N TYR A 148 1.73 11.66 1.35
CA TYR A 148 0.28 11.68 1.59
C TYR A 148 0.03 11.51 3.07
N GLY A 149 -1.05 12.14 3.56
CA GLY A 149 -1.59 11.89 4.89
C GLY A 149 -2.20 10.49 4.98
N PHE A 150 -2.14 9.92 6.17
CA PHE A 150 -2.95 8.77 6.53
C PHE A 150 -4.25 9.27 7.14
N GLU A 151 -5.37 8.69 6.74
CA GLU A 151 -6.61 8.86 7.48
C GLU A 151 -6.53 8.16 8.84
N THR A 152 -7.39 8.57 9.75
CA THR A 152 -7.39 8.04 11.13
C THR A 152 -8.36 6.89 11.34
N THR A 153 -9.12 6.53 10.31
CA THR A 153 -10.16 5.49 10.33
C THR A 153 -9.92 4.45 9.22
N GLY A 154 -10.66 3.34 9.29
CA GLY A 154 -10.59 2.29 8.28
C GLY A 154 -9.46 1.27 8.49
N TYR A 155 -8.73 1.36 9.61
CA TYR A 155 -7.71 0.38 10.02
C TYR A 155 -7.62 0.29 11.54
N ALA A 156 -7.02 -0.79 12.06
CA ALA A 156 -6.92 -1.02 13.49
C ALA A 156 -5.63 -0.44 14.08
N LYS A 157 -4.51 -0.54 13.36
CA LYS A 157 -3.19 -0.04 13.81
C LYS A 157 -2.38 0.51 12.65
N LEU A 158 -1.57 1.53 12.94
CA LEU A 158 -0.56 2.06 12.02
C LEU A 158 0.78 2.15 12.75
N MET A 159 1.83 1.61 12.14
CA MET A 159 3.18 1.62 12.66
C MET A 159 4.15 2.09 11.58
N HIS A 160 4.99 3.06 11.91
CA HIS A 160 6.03 3.58 11.03
C HIS A 160 7.41 3.23 11.57
N PHE A 161 8.21 2.54 10.77
CA PHE A 161 9.64 2.37 11.03
C PHE A 161 10.43 3.38 10.20
N VAL A 162 11.04 4.34 10.88
CA VAL A 162 11.82 5.41 10.24
C VAL A 162 13.30 5.17 10.50
N ASN A 163 14.08 5.02 9.44
CA ASN A 163 15.53 4.96 9.55
C ASN A 163 16.09 6.36 9.81
N HIS A 164 16.48 6.63 11.02
CA HIS A 164 17.18 7.84 11.39
C HIS A 164 18.69 7.63 11.21
N ARG A 165 19.28 8.36 10.25
CA ARG A 165 20.74 8.55 10.25
C ARG A 165 21.02 9.80 11.06
N PRO A 166 21.80 9.73 12.17
CA PRO A 166 22.24 10.94 12.84
C PRO A 166 23.10 11.72 11.83
N GLY A 167 22.52 12.76 11.23
CA GLY A 167 23.25 13.69 10.39
C GLY A 167 24.26 14.44 11.27
N LYS A 168 25.42 14.77 10.72
CA LYS A 168 26.29 15.77 11.34
C LYS A 168 25.42 17.00 11.59
N LEU A 169 25.31 17.43 12.82
CA LEU A 169 24.35 18.39 13.40
C LEU A 169 24.07 19.69 12.58
N ARG A 170 24.75 19.94 11.49
CA ARG A 170 24.63 21.16 10.70
C ARG A 170 23.53 21.18 9.63
N ALA A 171 23.00 20.04 9.24
CA ALA A 171 22.03 19.96 8.14
C ALA A 171 20.58 19.69 8.57
N ALA A 172 20.36 19.16 9.77
CA ALA A 172 19.07 18.63 10.17
C ALA A 172 18.00 19.69 10.50
N TYR A 173 18.41 20.93 10.82
CA TYR A 173 17.46 21.96 11.29
C TYR A 173 17.12 23.04 10.26
N ARG A 174 17.60 22.94 9.03
CA ARG A 174 17.32 23.95 8.00
C ARG A 174 16.12 23.65 7.09
N VAL A 175 15.46 22.53 7.28
CA VAL A 175 14.37 22.10 6.36
C VAL A 175 12.98 22.30 6.95
N ALA A 176 12.85 22.59 8.21
CA ALA A 176 11.59 22.95 8.85
C ALA A 176 11.53 24.47 9.06
N GLY A 177 11.36 25.21 8.00
CA GLY A 177 10.78 26.56 8.09
C GLY A 177 9.31 26.42 8.48
N PRO A 178 8.74 27.37 9.25
CA PRO A 178 7.33 27.34 9.56
C PRO A 178 6.51 27.41 8.27
N ILE A 179 5.51 26.52 8.16
CA ILE A 179 4.44 26.58 7.17
C ILE A 179 3.51 27.73 7.55
#